data_94e3159843912f22445e9a860a6fd57a
#
_entry.id   94e3159843912f22445e9a860a6fd57a
#
_cell.length_a   1.000
_cell.length_b   1.000
_cell.length_c   1.000
_cell.angle_alpha   90.00
_cell.angle_beta   90.00
_cell.angle_gamma   90.00
#
_symmetry.space_group_name_H-M   'P 1'
#
loop_
_entity.id
_entity.type
_entity.pdbx_description
1 polymer ?
#
loop_
_entity_poly.entity_id
_entity_poly.type
_entity_poly.pdbx_seq_one_letter_code
_entity_poly.pdbx_strand_id
1 'polypeptide(L)'
;MRDSVDRLGRRWNDTKAVTLREKVSFICGVLNVFISGYLIGGYPQYFHHWYTAQLLYFMPIRFYTYHRRGYHYFLADLCYFVNFLCMFSIWCFPQSKRLFISAYCLAFGNNAIAIAMWRNSMVFHSFDKVTSLFIHIMPCVALHCLVHLISPELQQERFPAIWAIKTSEPGSKTYYSLPAMTLWSTVPYAIWQLSYHFFITVRRREKIAAGRPTSFTWLRRSYSKAWIGKFVLSLPEVLQEPCFMLIQYNYAVLTMLPCPLWFWYRYASSTFLLAVFCWSIYNGATYYIDVFGNRFQKELEAMKKEVQKWQNSPDMMTSPLMIPRTEGDAEVGHAVLDGDTAHSRSRSVDKIPLLTDMAGGGTGIDGGARDVARERKIGYLPT
;
A
#
# COMPACT_ATOMS: atom_id res chain seq x y z
N MET A 1 -12.14 41.06 -8.91
CA MET A 1 -12.59 40.74 -7.56
C MET A 1 -13.52 39.51 -7.53
N ARG A 2 -14.59 39.43 -8.33
CA ARG A 2 -15.53 38.29 -8.42
C ARG A 2 -14.83 36.97 -8.70
N ASP A 3 -13.94 36.90 -9.71
CA ASP A 3 -13.20 35.69 -10.08
C ASP A 3 -12.22 35.19 -9.00
N SER A 4 -11.75 36.09 -8.14
CA SER A 4 -10.88 35.73 -7.01
C SER A 4 -11.68 35.13 -5.85
N VAL A 5 -12.89 35.63 -5.62
CA VAL A 5 -13.83 35.11 -4.61
C VAL A 5 -14.34 33.72 -5.04
N ASP A 6 -14.71 33.56 -6.33
CA ASP A 6 -15.15 32.26 -6.86
C ASP A 6 -14.03 31.19 -6.86
N ARG A 7 -12.79 31.60 -7.09
CA ARG A 7 -11.62 30.72 -6.94
C ARG A 7 -11.38 30.33 -5.48
N LEU A 8 -11.56 31.26 -4.56
CA LEU A 8 -11.42 31.02 -3.12
C LEU A 8 -12.52 30.07 -2.62
N GLY A 9 -13.77 30.32 -3.04
CA GLY A 9 -14.90 29.45 -2.71
C GLY A 9 -14.76 28.02 -3.21
N ARG A 10 -14.28 27.83 -4.46
CA ARG A 10 -13.98 26.50 -5.01
C ARG A 10 -12.88 25.80 -4.20
N ARG A 11 -11.78 26.49 -3.91
CA ARG A 11 -10.70 25.92 -3.08
C ARG A 11 -11.16 25.53 -1.68
N TRP A 12 -12.03 26.35 -1.07
CA TRP A 12 -12.60 26.04 0.25
C TRP A 12 -13.46 24.78 0.24
N ASN A 13 -14.32 24.62 -0.77
CA ASN A 13 -15.16 23.44 -0.91
C ASN A 13 -14.33 22.19 -1.21
N ASP A 14 -13.28 22.32 -2.04
CA ASP A 14 -12.34 21.23 -2.32
C ASP A 14 -11.60 20.77 -1.05
N THR A 15 -11.16 21.71 -0.22
CA THR A 15 -10.49 21.39 1.05
C THR A 15 -11.42 20.69 2.04
N LYS A 16 -12.68 21.16 2.17
CA LYS A 16 -13.68 20.48 3.01
C LYS A 16 -13.95 19.05 2.52
N ALA A 17 -14.08 18.84 1.21
CA ALA A 17 -14.32 17.55 0.62
C ALA A 17 -13.14 16.58 0.87
N VAL A 18 -11.89 17.05 0.75
CA VAL A 18 -10.69 16.28 1.06
C VAL A 18 -10.68 15.85 2.53
N THR A 19 -10.91 16.80 3.45
CA THR A 19 -10.92 16.52 4.90
C THR A 19 -12.02 15.52 5.28
N LEU A 20 -13.22 15.64 4.70
CA LEU A 20 -14.31 14.69 4.93
C LEU A 20 -13.93 13.29 4.44
N ARG A 21 -13.36 13.18 3.24
CA ARG A 21 -12.92 11.91 2.68
C ARG A 21 -11.87 11.23 3.57
N GLU A 22 -10.92 11.98 4.10
CA GLU A 22 -9.89 11.45 5.00
C GLU A 22 -10.47 10.96 6.32
N LYS A 23 -11.42 11.69 6.89
CA LYS A 23 -12.15 11.27 8.09
C LYS A 23 -12.93 9.97 7.85
N VAL A 24 -13.67 9.90 6.74
CA VAL A 24 -14.43 8.68 6.37
C VAL A 24 -13.46 7.52 6.14
N SER A 25 -12.35 7.72 5.43
CA SER A 25 -11.33 6.70 5.22
C SER A 25 -10.75 6.18 6.54
N PHE A 26 -10.50 7.08 7.49
CA PHE A 26 -10.00 6.71 8.82
C PHE A 26 -11.02 5.86 9.58
N ILE A 27 -12.27 6.31 9.66
CA ILE A 27 -13.35 5.57 10.33
C ILE A 27 -13.52 4.19 9.71
N CYS A 28 -13.64 4.11 8.39
CA CYS A 28 -13.80 2.83 7.67
C CYS A 28 -12.59 1.91 7.87
N GLY A 29 -11.38 2.46 7.89
CA GLY A 29 -10.17 1.68 8.13
C GLY A 29 -10.11 1.08 9.53
N VAL A 30 -10.45 1.84 10.55
CA VAL A 30 -10.52 1.35 11.95
C VAL A 30 -11.63 0.31 12.10
N LEU A 31 -12.83 0.59 11.58
CA LEU A 31 -13.96 -0.36 11.59
C LEU A 31 -13.62 -1.65 10.83
N ASN A 32 -12.89 -1.57 9.73
CA ASN A 32 -12.44 -2.73 8.99
C ASN A 32 -11.57 -3.66 9.86
N VAL A 33 -10.61 -3.12 10.59
CA VAL A 33 -9.77 -3.90 11.52
C VAL A 33 -10.62 -4.52 12.63
N PHE A 34 -11.53 -3.75 13.23
CA PHE A 34 -12.42 -4.23 14.29
C PHE A 34 -13.33 -5.37 13.81
N ILE A 35 -14.02 -5.18 12.68
CA ILE A 35 -14.92 -6.18 12.10
C ILE A 35 -14.13 -7.44 11.70
N SER A 36 -12.95 -7.26 11.12
CA SER A 36 -12.08 -8.39 10.75
C SER A 36 -11.67 -9.20 11.97
N GLY A 37 -11.25 -8.55 13.06
CA GLY A 37 -10.92 -9.22 14.32
C GLY A 37 -12.11 -9.94 14.94
N TYR A 38 -13.29 -9.33 14.95
CA TYR A 38 -14.53 -9.91 15.42
C TYR A 38 -14.92 -11.17 14.63
N LEU A 39 -14.82 -11.10 13.30
CA LEU A 39 -15.12 -12.25 12.43
C LEU A 39 -14.11 -13.39 12.60
N ILE A 40 -12.83 -13.10 12.75
CA ILE A 40 -11.80 -14.13 12.97
C ILE A 40 -12.07 -14.86 14.30
N GLY A 41 -12.41 -14.12 15.36
CA GLY A 41 -12.60 -14.68 16.69
C GLY A 41 -13.95 -15.39 16.89
N GLY A 42 -15.02 -14.84 16.33
CA GLY A 42 -16.39 -15.33 16.57
C GLY A 42 -17.00 -16.09 15.42
N TYR A 43 -16.69 -15.70 14.18
CA TYR A 43 -17.39 -16.21 12.99
C TYR A 43 -16.44 -16.46 11.81
N PRO A 44 -15.38 -17.26 11.98
CA PRO A 44 -14.36 -17.47 10.93
C PRO A 44 -14.92 -18.07 9.65
N GLN A 45 -16.03 -18.79 9.72
CA GLN A 45 -16.73 -19.38 8.58
C GLN A 45 -17.27 -18.33 7.60
N TYR A 46 -17.48 -17.08 8.02
CA TYR A 46 -17.96 -16.00 7.17
C TYR A 46 -16.84 -15.05 6.70
N PHE A 47 -15.60 -15.25 7.15
CA PHE A 47 -14.52 -14.33 6.83
C PHE A 47 -14.21 -14.26 5.31
N HIS A 48 -14.36 -15.36 4.58
CA HIS A 48 -14.15 -15.36 3.13
C HIS A 48 -15.21 -14.52 2.39
N HIS A 49 -16.45 -14.39 2.90
CA HIS A 49 -17.45 -13.47 2.35
C HIS A 49 -17.07 -12.02 2.62
N TRP A 50 -16.58 -11.72 3.83
CA TRP A 50 -16.07 -10.39 4.20
C TRP A 50 -14.91 -9.97 3.31
N TYR A 51 -13.93 -10.84 3.12
CA TYR A 51 -12.83 -10.65 2.19
C TYR A 51 -13.32 -10.36 0.76
N THR A 52 -14.27 -11.14 0.27
CA THR A 52 -14.85 -10.99 -1.07
C THR A 52 -15.57 -9.65 -1.24
N ALA A 53 -16.41 -9.28 -0.27
CA ALA A 53 -17.13 -8.01 -0.30
C ALA A 53 -16.18 -6.81 -0.35
N GLN A 54 -15.12 -6.86 0.45
CA GLN A 54 -14.09 -5.81 0.43
C GLN A 54 -13.33 -5.78 -0.89
N LEU A 55 -12.99 -6.93 -1.46
CA LEU A 55 -12.31 -7.01 -2.75
C LEU A 55 -13.17 -6.38 -3.85
N LEU A 56 -14.47 -6.70 -3.88
CA LEU A 56 -15.43 -6.12 -4.83
C LEU A 56 -15.60 -4.60 -4.65
N TYR A 57 -15.36 -4.08 -3.46
CA TYR A 57 -15.38 -2.63 -3.19
C TYR A 57 -14.05 -1.95 -3.59
N PHE A 58 -12.92 -2.49 -3.15
CA PHE A 58 -11.63 -1.84 -3.35
C PHE A 58 -11.12 -1.93 -4.79
N MET A 59 -11.35 -3.04 -5.49
CA MET A 59 -10.76 -3.25 -6.83
C MET A 59 -11.32 -2.31 -7.90
N PRO A 60 -12.64 -2.08 -8.02
CA PRO A 60 -13.16 -1.11 -8.99
C PRO A 60 -12.64 0.32 -8.75
N ILE A 61 -12.57 0.75 -7.48
CA ILE A 61 -12.05 2.08 -7.14
C ILE A 61 -10.57 2.18 -7.48
N ARG A 62 -9.79 1.14 -7.16
CA ARG A 62 -8.36 1.07 -7.50
C ARG A 62 -8.16 1.09 -9.02
N PHE A 63 -8.93 0.31 -9.75
CA PHE A 63 -8.89 0.28 -11.22
C PHE A 63 -9.14 1.67 -11.81
N TYR A 64 -10.21 2.34 -11.39
CA TYR A 64 -10.55 3.67 -11.86
C TYR A 64 -9.47 4.70 -11.51
N THR A 65 -9.00 4.72 -10.26
CA THR A 65 -7.99 5.69 -9.81
C THR A 65 -6.64 5.49 -10.49
N TYR A 66 -6.21 4.24 -10.65
CA TYR A 66 -4.95 3.93 -11.33
C TYR A 66 -5.03 4.22 -12.83
N HIS A 67 -6.17 3.97 -13.45
CA HIS A 67 -6.36 4.31 -14.86
C HIS A 67 -6.26 5.82 -15.10
N ARG A 68 -6.93 6.61 -14.28
CA ARG A 68 -6.85 8.09 -14.36
C ARG A 68 -5.44 8.65 -14.14
N ARG A 69 -4.65 8.02 -13.30
CA ARG A 69 -3.28 8.45 -12.98
C ARG A 69 -2.21 7.89 -13.92
N GLY A 70 -2.57 7.01 -14.84
CA GLY A 70 -1.63 6.35 -15.73
C GLY A 70 -0.85 5.20 -15.09
N TYR A 71 -1.27 4.72 -13.93
CA TYR A 71 -0.65 3.61 -13.16
C TYR A 71 -1.27 2.24 -13.44
N HIS A 72 -2.04 2.10 -14.51
CA HIS A 72 -2.78 0.88 -14.82
C HIS A 72 -1.89 -0.37 -14.99
N TYR A 73 -0.60 -0.23 -15.31
CA TYR A 73 0.30 -1.39 -15.39
C TYR A 73 0.59 -2.04 -14.03
N PHE A 74 0.48 -1.29 -12.93
CA PHE A 74 0.57 -1.87 -11.58
C PHE A 74 -0.60 -2.82 -11.25
N LEU A 75 -1.72 -2.75 -11.96
CA LEU A 75 -2.84 -3.69 -11.79
C LEU A 75 -2.52 -5.10 -12.31
N ALA A 76 -1.45 -5.25 -13.07
CA ALA A 76 -0.94 -6.55 -13.51
C ALA A 76 0.05 -7.18 -12.50
N ASP A 77 0.34 -6.51 -11.38
CA ASP A 77 1.28 -7.02 -10.38
C ASP A 77 0.78 -8.30 -9.71
N LEU A 78 1.73 -9.08 -9.19
CA LEU A 78 1.48 -10.39 -8.60
C LEU A 78 0.38 -10.37 -7.51
N CYS A 79 0.31 -9.32 -6.70
CA CYS A 79 -0.68 -9.23 -5.63
C CYS A 79 -2.13 -9.27 -6.13
N TYR A 80 -2.42 -8.66 -7.28
CA TYR A 80 -3.77 -8.74 -7.88
C TYR A 80 -4.04 -10.12 -8.46
N PHE A 81 -3.04 -10.72 -9.10
CA PHE A 81 -3.13 -12.09 -9.61
C PHE A 81 -3.37 -13.10 -8.48
N VAL A 82 -2.69 -12.96 -7.35
CA VAL A 82 -2.89 -13.81 -6.16
C VAL A 82 -4.31 -13.67 -5.61
N ASN A 83 -4.83 -12.45 -5.50
CA ASN A 83 -6.22 -12.24 -5.08
C ASN A 83 -7.21 -12.91 -6.04
N PHE A 84 -6.96 -12.82 -7.35
CA PHE A 84 -7.75 -13.52 -8.35
C PHE A 84 -7.71 -15.05 -8.16
N LEU A 85 -6.52 -15.63 -7.97
CA LEU A 85 -6.39 -17.08 -7.69
C LEU A 85 -7.11 -17.50 -6.41
N CYS A 86 -7.04 -16.69 -5.34
CA CYS A 86 -7.76 -16.95 -4.11
C CYS A 86 -9.27 -16.96 -4.34
N MET A 87 -9.81 -16.00 -5.09
CA MET A 87 -11.23 -15.95 -5.44
C MET A 87 -11.65 -17.16 -6.28
N PHE A 88 -10.84 -17.54 -7.28
CA PHE A 88 -11.09 -18.73 -8.09
C PHE A 88 -11.08 -20.02 -7.25
N SER A 89 -10.14 -20.13 -6.32
CA SER A 89 -10.02 -21.28 -5.43
C SER A 89 -11.18 -21.38 -4.44
N ILE A 90 -11.71 -20.26 -3.96
CA ILE A 90 -12.78 -20.25 -2.97
C ILE A 90 -14.16 -20.49 -3.62
N TRP A 91 -14.42 -19.82 -4.76
CA TRP A 91 -15.77 -19.74 -5.32
C TRP A 91 -16.00 -20.61 -6.55
N CYS A 92 -15.00 -20.71 -7.44
CA CYS A 92 -15.19 -21.40 -8.71
C CYS A 92 -14.73 -22.87 -8.66
N PHE A 93 -13.61 -23.14 -8.00
CA PHE A 93 -12.97 -24.45 -7.99
C PHE A 93 -12.58 -24.91 -6.57
N PRO A 94 -13.52 -24.97 -5.60
CA PRO A 94 -13.24 -25.33 -4.21
C PRO A 94 -12.73 -26.79 -4.04
N GLN A 95 -12.89 -27.64 -5.06
CA GLN A 95 -12.39 -29.02 -5.10
C GLN A 95 -10.96 -29.14 -5.65
N SER A 96 -10.40 -28.07 -6.23
CA SER A 96 -9.09 -28.13 -6.87
C SER A 96 -7.95 -27.99 -5.87
N LYS A 97 -7.35 -29.11 -5.45
CA LYS A 97 -6.23 -29.15 -4.50
C LYS A 97 -5.02 -28.33 -5.01
N ARG A 98 -4.66 -28.47 -6.29
CA ARG A 98 -3.51 -27.78 -6.87
C ARG A 98 -3.70 -26.26 -6.88
N LEU A 99 -4.89 -25.81 -7.29
CA LEU A 99 -5.22 -24.38 -7.29
C LEU A 99 -5.20 -23.80 -5.88
N PHE A 100 -5.76 -24.54 -4.91
CA PHE A 100 -5.75 -24.10 -3.51
C PHE A 100 -4.34 -23.99 -2.93
N ILE A 101 -3.48 -25.01 -3.13
CA ILE A 101 -2.09 -25.00 -2.70
C ILE A 101 -1.34 -23.81 -3.31
N SER A 102 -1.54 -23.58 -4.61
CA SER A 102 -0.91 -22.49 -5.34
C SER A 102 -1.35 -21.12 -4.79
N ALA A 103 -2.65 -20.92 -4.60
CA ALA A 103 -3.20 -19.69 -4.03
C ALA A 103 -2.68 -19.46 -2.60
N TYR A 104 -2.65 -20.52 -1.79
CA TYR A 104 -2.16 -20.47 -0.41
C TYR A 104 -0.68 -20.07 -0.32
N CYS A 105 0.19 -20.77 -1.05
CA CYS A 105 1.62 -20.50 -0.99
C CYS A 105 2.00 -19.13 -1.59
N LEU A 106 1.32 -18.70 -2.66
CA LEU A 106 1.53 -17.37 -3.22
C LEU A 106 1.02 -16.25 -2.28
N ALA A 107 -0.11 -16.47 -1.60
CA ALA A 107 -0.64 -15.52 -0.64
C ALA A 107 0.28 -15.37 0.58
N PHE A 108 0.62 -16.48 1.24
CA PHE A 108 1.46 -16.47 2.45
C PHE A 108 2.92 -16.16 2.16
N GLY A 109 3.46 -16.63 1.03
CA GLY A 109 4.84 -16.35 0.62
C GLY A 109 4.97 -14.95 0.04
N ASN A 110 4.75 -14.83 -1.26
CA ASN A 110 5.05 -13.59 -1.99
C ASN A 110 4.22 -12.41 -1.51
N ASN A 111 2.92 -12.60 -1.29
CA ASN A 111 2.02 -11.49 -1.00
C ASN A 111 2.20 -10.96 0.43
N ALA A 112 2.24 -11.86 1.43
CA ALA A 112 2.44 -11.46 2.82
C ALA A 112 3.83 -10.86 3.07
N ILE A 113 4.89 -11.48 2.51
CA ILE A 113 6.26 -10.98 2.67
C ILE A 113 6.45 -9.64 1.95
N ALA A 114 5.70 -9.38 0.88
CA ALA A 114 5.70 -8.08 0.22
C ALA A 114 5.30 -6.93 1.16
N ILE A 115 4.52 -7.18 2.22
CA ILE A 115 4.21 -6.17 3.24
C ILE A 115 5.49 -5.66 3.91
N ALA A 116 6.42 -6.56 4.22
CA ALA A 116 7.71 -6.20 4.80
C ALA A 116 8.63 -5.55 3.77
N MET A 117 8.73 -6.13 2.58
CA MET A 117 9.60 -5.66 1.49
C MET A 117 9.24 -4.25 1.02
N TRP A 118 7.96 -3.98 0.83
CA TRP A 118 7.45 -2.70 0.35
C TRP A 118 7.09 -1.74 1.47
N ARG A 119 7.35 -2.11 2.73
CA ARG A 119 6.99 -1.33 3.92
C ARG A 119 5.54 -0.86 3.89
N ASN A 120 4.64 -1.76 3.52
CA ASN A 120 3.21 -1.44 3.54
C ASN A 120 2.83 -0.98 4.94
N SER A 121 2.23 0.18 5.02
CA SER A 121 1.97 0.86 6.28
C SER A 121 0.47 1.04 6.51
N MET A 122 0.04 0.79 7.74
CA MET A 122 -1.35 0.98 8.16
C MET A 122 -1.62 2.47 8.41
N VAL A 123 -2.07 3.16 7.37
CA VAL A 123 -2.37 4.59 7.40
C VAL A 123 -3.83 4.80 7.02
N PHE A 124 -4.69 4.93 8.02
CA PHE A 124 -6.14 4.88 7.86
C PHE A 124 -6.74 6.01 7.02
N HIS A 125 -6.18 7.21 7.06
CA HIS A 125 -6.66 8.32 6.23
C HIS A 125 -6.25 8.22 4.74
N SER A 126 -5.38 7.28 4.39
CA SER A 126 -4.93 7.06 3.02
C SER A 126 -5.59 5.82 2.42
N PHE A 127 -6.60 6.04 1.57
CA PHE A 127 -7.29 4.96 0.87
C PHE A 127 -6.33 4.05 0.08
N ASP A 128 -5.33 4.62 -0.58
CA ASP A 128 -4.36 3.85 -1.37
C ASP A 128 -3.48 2.96 -0.49
N LYS A 129 -3.04 3.44 0.68
CA LYS A 129 -2.24 2.64 1.62
C LYS A 129 -3.06 1.52 2.26
N VAL A 130 -4.30 1.85 2.68
CA VAL A 130 -5.25 0.85 3.22
C VAL A 130 -5.54 -0.23 2.18
N THR A 131 -5.85 0.14 0.94
CA THR A 131 -6.10 -0.83 -0.13
C THR A 131 -4.87 -1.67 -0.43
N SER A 132 -3.67 -1.06 -0.46
CA SER A 132 -2.42 -1.81 -0.68
C SER A 132 -2.15 -2.83 0.43
N LEU A 133 -2.36 -2.46 1.69
CA LEU A 133 -2.23 -3.42 2.80
C LEU A 133 -3.31 -4.51 2.71
N PHE A 134 -4.55 -4.15 2.39
CA PHE A 134 -5.66 -5.07 2.23
C PHE A 134 -5.38 -6.19 1.23
N ILE A 135 -4.97 -5.86 -0.01
CA ILE A 135 -4.71 -6.86 -1.05
C ILE A 135 -3.55 -7.81 -0.73
N HIS A 136 -2.71 -7.46 0.24
CA HIS A 136 -1.60 -8.30 0.67
C HIS A 136 -1.94 -9.17 1.88
N ILE A 137 -2.67 -8.67 2.88
CA ILE A 137 -2.90 -9.40 4.13
C ILE A 137 -4.24 -10.17 4.14
N MET A 138 -5.30 -9.61 3.59
CA MET A 138 -6.64 -10.22 3.70
C MET A 138 -6.78 -11.59 3.01
N PRO A 139 -6.18 -11.85 1.84
CA PRO A 139 -6.20 -13.20 1.28
C PRO A 139 -5.55 -14.22 2.23
N CYS A 140 -4.45 -13.85 2.89
CA CYS A 140 -3.78 -14.73 3.85
C CYS A 140 -4.66 -15.04 5.06
N VAL A 141 -5.32 -14.01 5.62
CA VAL A 141 -6.24 -14.16 6.75
C VAL A 141 -7.46 -15.01 6.36
N ALA A 142 -8.03 -14.79 5.17
CA ALA A 142 -9.14 -15.60 4.67
C ALA A 142 -8.75 -17.08 4.55
N LEU A 143 -7.60 -17.34 3.93
CA LEU A 143 -7.08 -18.71 3.81
C LEU A 143 -6.72 -19.32 5.16
N HIS A 144 -6.19 -18.54 6.11
CA HIS A 144 -5.98 -18.99 7.48
C HIS A 144 -7.29 -19.42 8.16
N CYS A 145 -8.35 -18.63 8.06
CA CYS A 145 -9.66 -18.99 8.58
C CYS A 145 -10.17 -20.31 7.98
N LEU A 146 -10.10 -20.45 6.66
CA LEU A 146 -10.56 -21.65 5.95
C LEU A 146 -9.75 -22.90 6.30
N VAL A 147 -8.45 -22.77 6.51
CA VAL A 147 -7.58 -23.93 6.81
C VAL A 147 -7.63 -24.29 8.29
N HIS A 148 -7.67 -23.33 9.21
CA HIS A 148 -7.38 -23.59 10.62
C HIS A 148 -8.52 -23.30 11.58
N LEU A 149 -9.51 -22.48 11.21
CA LEU A 149 -10.51 -21.98 12.16
C LEU A 149 -11.91 -22.51 11.93
N ILE A 150 -12.24 -23.01 10.72
CA ILE A 150 -13.54 -23.63 10.45
C ILE A 150 -13.52 -25.12 10.78
N SER A 151 -14.71 -25.69 11.04
CA SER A 151 -14.86 -27.10 11.38
C SER A 151 -14.53 -28.03 10.20
N PRO A 152 -14.07 -29.27 10.45
CA PRO A 152 -13.79 -30.25 9.40
C PRO A 152 -15.00 -30.57 8.53
N GLU A 153 -16.19 -30.59 9.12
CA GLU A 153 -17.46 -30.87 8.42
C GLU A 153 -17.72 -29.78 7.37
N LEU A 154 -17.55 -28.51 7.75
CA LEU A 154 -17.73 -27.39 6.84
C LEU A 154 -16.64 -27.36 5.75
N GLN A 155 -15.38 -27.78 6.10
CA GLN A 155 -14.32 -27.95 5.11
C GLN A 155 -14.69 -29.01 4.07
N GLN A 156 -15.22 -30.15 4.52
CA GLN A 156 -15.63 -31.23 3.63
C GLN A 156 -16.76 -30.82 2.70
N GLU A 157 -17.78 -30.11 3.23
CA GLU A 157 -18.94 -29.69 2.47
C GLU A 157 -18.63 -28.58 1.44
N ARG A 158 -17.92 -27.52 1.88
CA ARG A 158 -17.76 -26.31 1.07
C ARG A 158 -16.37 -26.14 0.45
N PHE A 159 -15.34 -26.70 1.08
CA PHE A 159 -13.94 -26.56 0.68
C PHE A 159 -13.24 -27.92 0.59
N PRO A 160 -13.76 -28.86 -0.21
CA PRO A 160 -13.30 -30.25 -0.24
C PRO A 160 -11.81 -30.39 -0.59
N ALA A 161 -11.20 -29.41 -1.29
CA ALA A 161 -9.77 -29.42 -1.53
C ALA A 161 -8.97 -29.31 -0.22
N ILE A 162 -9.37 -28.42 0.70
CA ILE A 162 -8.70 -28.22 1.99
C ILE A 162 -8.79 -29.47 2.82
N TRP A 163 -10.02 -29.99 2.95
CA TRP A 163 -10.28 -31.20 3.70
C TRP A 163 -9.47 -32.39 3.15
N ALA A 164 -9.49 -32.61 1.83
CA ALA A 164 -8.78 -33.70 1.19
C ALA A 164 -7.25 -33.60 1.31
N ILE A 165 -6.66 -32.38 1.36
CA ILE A 165 -5.23 -32.20 1.61
C ILE A 165 -4.91 -32.55 3.06
N LYS A 166 -5.70 -32.07 4.02
CA LYS A 166 -5.47 -32.24 5.46
C LYS A 166 -5.67 -33.68 5.93
N THR A 167 -6.59 -34.42 5.31
CA THR A 167 -6.92 -35.83 5.67
C THR A 167 -6.12 -36.85 4.87
N SER A 168 -5.31 -36.42 3.89
CA SER A 168 -4.47 -37.34 3.12
C SER A 168 -3.38 -37.95 3.97
N GLU A 169 -3.29 -39.29 3.99
CA GLU A 169 -2.24 -40.02 4.69
C GLU A 169 -0.88 -39.85 4.01
N PRO A 170 0.21 -39.71 4.79
CA PRO A 170 1.55 -39.69 4.24
C PRO A 170 1.84 -40.95 3.41
N GLY A 171 2.33 -40.77 2.18
CA GLY A 171 2.59 -41.89 1.25
C GLY A 171 1.44 -42.23 0.30
N SER A 172 0.23 -41.69 0.49
CA SER A 172 -0.85 -41.85 -0.47
C SER A 172 -0.58 -41.03 -1.75
N LYS A 173 -1.16 -41.47 -2.89
CA LYS A 173 -1.08 -40.71 -4.18
C LYS A 173 -1.72 -39.33 -4.10
N THR A 174 -2.54 -39.10 -3.08
CA THR A 174 -3.25 -37.83 -2.85
C THR A 174 -2.54 -36.91 -1.88
N TYR A 175 -1.48 -37.37 -1.25
CA TYR A 175 -0.70 -36.60 -0.29
C TYR A 175 0.23 -35.60 -0.98
N TYR A 176 0.20 -34.36 -0.52
CA TYR A 176 1.10 -33.32 -0.97
C TYR A 176 2.20 -33.11 0.07
N SER A 177 3.41 -33.58 -0.26
CA SER A 177 4.59 -33.31 0.55
C SER A 177 4.96 -31.83 0.51
N LEU A 178 5.77 -31.36 1.45
CA LEU A 178 6.25 -29.98 1.50
C LEU A 178 6.87 -29.53 0.17
N PRO A 179 7.80 -30.30 -0.46
CA PRO A 179 8.34 -29.95 -1.76
C PRO A 179 7.28 -29.92 -2.87
N ALA A 180 6.32 -30.85 -2.85
CA ALA A 180 5.26 -30.88 -3.85
C ALA A 180 4.35 -29.65 -3.78
N MET A 181 4.02 -29.18 -2.57
CA MET A 181 3.26 -27.94 -2.38
C MET A 181 4.01 -26.73 -2.94
N THR A 182 5.29 -26.62 -2.64
CA THR A 182 6.14 -25.54 -3.18
C THR A 182 6.24 -25.63 -4.70
N LEU A 183 6.45 -26.82 -5.27
CA LEU A 183 6.55 -27.03 -6.72
C LEU A 183 5.26 -26.60 -7.43
N TRP A 184 4.09 -27.02 -6.94
CA TRP A 184 2.81 -26.62 -7.54
C TRP A 184 2.56 -25.12 -7.47
N SER A 185 3.12 -24.42 -6.49
CA SER A 185 2.98 -22.97 -6.35
C SER A 185 3.84 -22.19 -7.35
N THR A 186 4.94 -22.79 -7.82
CA THR A 186 5.82 -22.14 -8.81
C THR A 186 5.18 -22.06 -10.20
N VAL A 187 4.27 -22.99 -10.53
CA VAL A 187 3.61 -23.02 -11.84
C VAL A 187 2.80 -21.75 -12.11
N PRO A 188 1.81 -21.35 -11.26
CA PRO A 188 1.08 -20.11 -11.53
C PRO A 188 1.94 -18.87 -11.39
N TYR A 189 2.99 -18.89 -10.56
CA TYR A 189 3.96 -17.80 -10.53
C TYR A 189 4.68 -17.65 -11.88
N ALA A 190 5.18 -18.74 -12.44
CA ALA A 190 5.85 -18.72 -13.74
C ALA A 190 4.90 -18.25 -14.86
N ILE A 191 3.64 -18.72 -14.86
CA ILE A 191 2.62 -18.27 -15.80
C ILE A 191 2.40 -16.76 -15.67
N TRP A 192 2.26 -16.25 -14.44
CA TRP A 192 2.12 -14.83 -14.22
C TRP A 192 3.34 -14.03 -14.67
N GLN A 193 4.56 -14.46 -14.30
CA GLN A 193 5.80 -13.78 -14.64
C GLN A 193 6.02 -13.70 -16.16
N LEU A 194 5.82 -14.81 -16.87
CA LEU A 194 5.93 -14.85 -18.34
C LEU A 194 4.85 -14.00 -19.01
N SER A 195 3.61 -14.07 -18.50
CA SER A 195 2.52 -13.23 -18.99
C SER A 195 2.80 -11.75 -18.78
N TYR A 196 3.25 -11.36 -17.59
CA TYR A 196 3.64 -9.98 -17.29
C TYR A 196 4.78 -9.51 -18.21
N HIS A 197 5.81 -10.32 -18.38
CA HIS A 197 6.92 -10.02 -19.28
C HIS A 197 6.41 -9.79 -20.70
N PHE A 198 5.64 -10.72 -21.25
CA PHE A 198 5.16 -10.62 -22.62
C PHE A 198 4.19 -9.45 -22.85
N PHE A 199 3.13 -9.35 -22.02
CA PHE A 199 2.05 -8.37 -22.24
C PHE A 199 2.42 -6.95 -21.77
N ILE A 200 3.24 -6.81 -20.74
CA ILE A 200 3.61 -5.50 -20.19
C ILE A 200 5.00 -5.09 -20.68
N THR A 201 6.04 -5.88 -20.43
CA THR A 201 7.41 -5.46 -20.69
C THR A 201 7.69 -5.40 -22.19
N VAL A 202 7.41 -6.47 -22.94
CA VAL A 202 7.71 -6.55 -24.39
C VAL A 202 6.70 -5.74 -25.20
N ARG A 203 5.40 -6.04 -25.05
CA ARG A 203 4.35 -5.43 -25.90
C ARG A 203 4.17 -3.91 -25.67
N ARG A 204 4.54 -3.40 -24.48
CA ARG A 204 4.39 -1.99 -24.11
C ARG A 204 5.72 -1.25 -23.99
N ARG A 205 6.79 -1.81 -24.53
CA ARG A 205 8.17 -1.27 -24.42
C ARG A 205 8.27 0.20 -24.79
N GLU A 206 7.65 0.62 -25.88
CA GLU A 206 7.63 2.03 -26.33
C GLU A 206 6.96 2.96 -25.31
N LYS A 207 5.81 2.53 -24.75
CA LYS A 207 5.10 3.34 -23.75
C LYS A 207 5.83 3.42 -22.42
N ILE A 208 6.57 2.36 -22.07
CA ILE A 208 7.43 2.33 -20.86
C ILE A 208 8.64 3.23 -21.10
N ALA A 209 9.26 3.19 -22.25
CA ALA A 209 10.36 4.09 -22.65
C ALA A 209 9.92 5.56 -22.68
N ALA A 210 8.66 5.83 -23.07
CA ALA A 210 8.05 7.17 -23.00
C ALA A 210 7.72 7.64 -21.56
N GLY A 211 8.20 6.93 -20.52
CA GLY A 211 8.10 7.34 -19.12
C GLY A 211 6.89 6.79 -18.35
N ARG A 212 6.15 5.81 -18.87
CA ARG A 212 5.11 5.15 -18.09
C ARG A 212 5.71 4.21 -17.04
N PRO A 213 5.39 4.40 -15.74
CA PRO A 213 5.97 3.60 -14.69
C PRO A 213 5.38 2.19 -14.66
N THR A 214 6.25 1.21 -14.41
CA THR A 214 5.91 -0.17 -14.11
C THR A 214 6.61 -0.59 -12.82
N SER A 215 6.16 -1.66 -12.17
CA SER A 215 6.84 -2.23 -11.01
C SER A 215 8.29 -2.61 -11.33
N PHE A 216 8.55 -3.08 -12.53
CA PHE A 216 9.90 -3.41 -13.01
C PHE A 216 10.80 -2.17 -13.09
N THR A 217 10.35 -1.08 -13.75
CA THR A 217 11.15 0.15 -13.87
C THR A 217 11.42 0.78 -12.51
N TRP A 218 10.44 0.71 -11.61
CA TRP A 218 10.58 1.19 -10.27
C TRP A 218 11.56 0.35 -9.45
N LEU A 219 11.46 -0.98 -9.53
CA LEU A 219 12.38 -1.91 -8.84
C LEU A 219 13.81 -1.72 -9.33
N ARG A 220 14.03 -1.65 -10.64
CA ARG A 220 15.34 -1.41 -11.25
C ARG A 220 15.98 -0.11 -10.71
N ARG A 221 15.20 0.95 -10.58
CA ARG A 221 15.67 2.22 -10.02
C ARG A 221 16.00 2.13 -8.53
N SER A 222 15.13 1.47 -7.74
CA SER A 222 15.32 1.32 -6.29
C SER A 222 16.52 0.45 -5.94
N TYR A 223 16.75 -0.62 -6.68
CA TYR A 223 17.84 -1.57 -6.41
C TYR A 223 19.13 -1.27 -7.16
N SER A 224 19.19 -0.23 -8.01
CA SER A 224 20.40 0.14 -8.76
C SER A 224 21.63 0.39 -7.86
N LYS A 225 21.42 0.85 -6.63
CA LYS A 225 22.47 1.09 -5.63
C LYS A 225 22.82 -0.16 -4.81
N ALA A 226 21.96 -1.18 -4.80
CA ALA A 226 22.21 -2.44 -4.08
C ALA A 226 23.21 -3.33 -4.86
N TRP A 227 23.89 -4.22 -4.14
CA TRP A 227 24.88 -5.14 -4.75
C TRP A 227 24.29 -6.02 -5.86
N ILE A 228 23.04 -6.48 -5.69
CA ILE A 228 22.29 -7.25 -6.71
C ILE A 228 22.07 -6.41 -7.97
N GLY A 229 21.67 -5.14 -7.81
CA GLY A 229 21.48 -4.24 -8.94
C GLY A 229 22.79 -3.97 -9.69
N LYS A 230 23.89 -3.76 -8.97
CA LYS A 230 25.21 -3.60 -9.58
C LYS A 230 25.63 -4.85 -10.35
N PHE A 231 25.37 -6.03 -9.80
CA PHE A 231 25.63 -7.31 -10.48
C PHE A 231 24.82 -7.42 -11.78
N VAL A 232 23.51 -7.17 -11.75
CA VAL A 232 22.66 -7.21 -12.96
C VAL A 232 23.12 -6.18 -14.01
N LEU A 233 23.48 -4.97 -13.59
CA LEU A 233 23.93 -3.91 -14.49
C LEU A 233 25.33 -4.15 -15.08
N SER A 234 26.14 -5.04 -14.48
CA SER A 234 27.43 -5.45 -15.04
C SER A 234 27.32 -6.45 -16.18
N LEU A 235 26.12 -7.05 -16.36
CA LEU A 235 25.87 -7.99 -17.44
C LEU A 235 25.57 -7.27 -18.77
N PRO A 236 25.82 -7.93 -19.94
CA PRO A 236 25.36 -7.43 -21.22
C PRO A 236 23.87 -7.09 -21.21
N GLU A 237 23.44 -6.03 -21.91
CA GLU A 237 22.04 -5.55 -21.88
C GLU A 237 21.01 -6.64 -22.17
N VAL A 238 21.32 -7.57 -23.07
CA VAL A 238 20.44 -8.68 -23.45
C VAL A 238 20.20 -9.64 -22.26
N LEU A 239 21.17 -9.79 -21.35
CA LEU A 239 21.10 -10.70 -20.21
C LEU A 239 20.56 -10.03 -18.94
N GLN A 240 20.49 -8.71 -18.87
CA GLN A 240 20.02 -8.00 -17.68
C GLN A 240 18.58 -8.35 -17.32
N GLU A 241 17.69 -8.38 -18.30
CA GLU A 241 16.27 -8.67 -18.09
C GLU A 241 16.02 -10.12 -17.70
N PRO A 242 16.54 -11.15 -18.41
CA PRO A 242 16.44 -12.54 -17.98
C PRO A 242 17.04 -12.80 -16.59
N CYS A 243 18.19 -12.22 -16.30
CA CYS A 243 18.82 -12.33 -14.99
C CYS A 243 17.94 -11.76 -13.88
N PHE A 244 17.34 -10.60 -14.12
CA PHE A 244 16.41 -10.00 -13.17
C PHE A 244 15.16 -10.86 -12.96
N MET A 245 14.59 -11.44 -14.02
CA MET A 245 13.47 -12.37 -13.92
C MET A 245 13.84 -13.63 -13.12
N LEU A 246 15.05 -14.16 -13.30
CA LEU A 246 15.55 -15.31 -12.54
C LEU A 246 15.71 -14.96 -11.06
N ILE A 247 16.23 -13.79 -10.73
CA ILE A 247 16.33 -13.30 -9.35
C ILE A 247 14.94 -13.19 -8.71
N GLN A 248 13.96 -12.63 -9.41
CA GLN A 248 12.58 -12.55 -8.93
C GLN A 248 11.97 -13.94 -8.72
N TYR A 249 12.20 -14.87 -9.63
CA TYR A 249 11.72 -16.25 -9.51
C TYR A 249 12.34 -16.93 -8.27
N ASN A 250 13.65 -16.83 -8.08
CA ASN A 250 14.31 -17.39 -6.91
C ASN A 250 13.80 -16.76 -5.60
N TYR A 251 13.60 -15.44 -5.57
CA TYR A 251 12.95 -14.76 -4.45
C TYR A 251 11.55 -15.33 -4.18
N ALA A 252 10.75 -15.52 -5.22
CA ALA A 252 9.42 -16.08 -5.07
C ALA A 252 9.44 -17.50 -4.50
N VAL A 253 10.32 -18.36 -5.00
CA VAL A 253 10.51 -19.74 -4.47
C VAL A 253 10.93 -19.71 -3.01
N LEU A 254 11.93 -18.89 -2.65
CA LEU A 254 12.41 -18.77 -1.28
C LEU A 254 11.31 -18.31 -0.31
N THR A 255 10.46 -17.38 -0.72
CA THR A 255 9.34 -16.91 0.12
C THR A 255 8.21 -17.94 0.24
N MET A 256 8.08 -18.86 -0.72
CA MET A 256 7.08 -19.94 -0.67
C MET A 256 7.55 -21.16 0.11
N LEU A 257 8.84 -21.36 0.31
CA LEU A 257 9.38 -22.54 1.03
C LEU A 257 8.78 -22.77 2.42
N PRO A 258 8.56 -21.76 3.29
CA PRO A 258 7.97 -21.97 4.60
C PRO A 258 6.45 -22.13 4.58
N CYS A 259 5.76 -21.84 3.45
CA CYS A 259 4.29 -21.83 3.39
C CYS A 259 3.63 -23.17 3.73
N PRO A 260 4.19 -24.34 3.32
CA PRO A 260 3.63 -25.62 3.74
C PRO A 260 3.66 -25.82 5.26
N LEU A 261 4.64 -25.25 5.97
CA LEU A 261 4.68 -25.28 7.43
C LEU A 261 3.51 -24.50 8.01
N TRP A 262 3.20 -23.35 7.49
CA TRP A 262 2.05 -22.54 7.91
C TRP A 262 0.71 -23.20 7.55
N PHE A 263 0.65 -24.00 6.51
CA PHE A 263 -0.52 -24.77 6.18
C PHE A 263 -0.80 -25.88 7.20
N TRP A 264 0.21 -26.56 7.71
CA TRP A 264 0.04 -27.64 8.65
C TRP A 264 -0.10 -27.18 10.09
N TYR A 265 0.57 -26.10 10.49
CA TYR A 265 0.62 -25.64 11.88
C TYR A 265 -0.12 -24.33 12.08
N ARG A 266 -1.28 -24.41 12.76
CA ARG A 266 -2.14 -23.26 13.08
C ARG A 266 -1.38 -22.11 13.74
N TYR A 267 -0.62 -22.43 14.79
CA TYR A 267 0.11 -21.41 15.56
C TYR A 267 1.24 -20.76 14.77
N ALA A 268 1.95 -21.53 13.95
CA ALA A 268 2.97 -20.98 13.07
C ALA A 268 2.36 -19.98 12.06
N SER A 269 1.24 -20.35 11.46
CA SER A 269 0.47 -19.47 10.58
C SER A 269 -0.02 -18.19 11.28
N SER A 270 -0.61 -18.32 12.47
CA SER A 270 -1.10 -17.18 13.26
C SER A 270 0.03 -16.23 13.67
N THR A 271 1.15 -16.79 14.17
CA THR A 271 2.32 -15.99 14.57
C THR A 271 2.92 -15.25 13.39
N PHE A 272 3.04 -15.90 12.25
CA PHE A 272 3.53 -15.25 11.03
C PHE A 272 2.63 -14.08 10.61
N LEU A 273 1.31 -14.30 10.54
CA LEU A 273 0.35 -13.24 10.19
C LEU A 273 0.39 -12.07 11.19
N LEU A 274 0.47 -12.39 12.48
CA LEU A 274 0.59 -11.37 13.52
C LEU A 274 1.88 -10.56 13.36
N ALA A 275 3.01 -11.21 13.11
CA ALA A 275 4.30 -10.54 12.90
C ALA A 275 4.26 -9.58 11.70
N VAL A 276 3.72 -10.03 10.57
CA VAL A 276 3.56 -9.22 9.37
C VAL A 276 2.60 -8.04 9.60
N PHE A 277 1.52 -8.28 10.35
CA PHE A 277 0.56 -7.24 10.70
C PHE A 277 1.18 -6.20 11.65
N CYS A 278 1.89 -6.64 12.69
CA CYS A 278 2.63 -5.75 13.59
C CYS A 278 3.66 -4.90 12.84
N TRP A 279 4.35 -5.48 11.84
CA TRP A 279 5.25 -4.72 10.98
C TRP A 279 4.54 -3.60 10.23
N SER A 280 3.36 -3.87 9.70
CA SER A 280 2.56 -2.86 9.01
C SER A 280 2.04 -1.76 9.95
N ILE A 281 1.71 -2.11 11.20
CA ILE A 281 1.35 -1.14 12.25
C ILE A 281 2.55 -0.25 12.59
N TYR A 282 3.72 -0.85 12.78
CA TYR A 282 4.95 -0.11 13.05
C TYR A 282 5.28 0.89 11.94
N ASN A 283 5.19 0.44 10.68
CA ASN A 283 5.37 1.33 9.53
C ASN A 283 4.32 2.46 9.48
N GLY A 284 3.09 2.17 9.89
CA GLY A 284 2.03 3.18 10.03
C GLY A 284 2.32 4.19 11.12
N ALA A 285 2.75 3.73 12.29
CA ALA A 285 3.16 4.58 13.41
C ALA A 285 4.33 5.49 13.01
N THR A 286 5.36 4.93 12.38
CA THR A 286 6.49 5.69 11.83
C THR A 286 6.01 6.78 10.86
N TYR A 287 5.06 6.44 9.98
CA TYR A 287 4.49 7.43 9.05
C TYR A 287 3.79 8.57 9.80
N TYR A 288 2.98 8.27 10.82
CA TYR A 288 2.27 9.30 11.57
C TYR A 288 3.22 10.18 12.39
N ILE A 289 4.21 9.60 13.05
CA ILE A 289 5.13 10.32 13.95
C ILE A 289 6.16 11.10 13.10
N ASP A 290 6.87 10.44 12.22
CA ASP A 290 8.02 11.06 11.53
C ASP A 290 7.59 11.95 10.36
N VAL A 291 6.64 11.50 9.54
CA VAL A 291 6.26 12.25 8.34
C VAL A 291 5.34 13.42 8.71
N PHE A 292 4.35 13.22 9.57
CA PHE A 292 3.48 14.30 10.03
C PHE A 292 4.19 15.25 10.98
N GLY A 293 4.95 14.74 11.96
CA GLY A 293 5.69 15.54 12.92
C GLY A 293 6.71 16.46 12.25
N ASN A 294 7.57 15.92 11.41
CA ASN A 294 8.58 16.69 10.65
C ASN A 294 7.95 17.73 9.70
N ARG A 295 6.81 17.41 9.15
CA ARG A 295 6.08 18.33 8.29
C ARG A 295 5.51 19.49 9.07
N PHE A 296 4.85 19.22 10.19
CA PHE A 296 4.33 20.25 11.09
C PHE A 296 5.44 21.17 11.59
N GLN A 297 6.61 20.65 11.94
CA GLN A 297 7.78 21.45 12.31
C GLN A 297 8.24 22.37 11.16
N LYS A 298 8.35 21.83 9.95
CA LYS A 298 8.75 22.65 8.78
C LYS A 298 7.74 23.76 8.46
N GLU A 299 6.47 23.50 8.62
CA GLU A 299 5.40 24.49 8.43
C GLU A 299 5.43 25.56 9.53
N LEU A 300 5.66 25.14 10.78
CA LEU A 300 5.84 26.06 11.89
C LEU A 300 7.06 26.95 11.73
N GLU A 301 8.19 26.41 11.26
CA GLU A 301 9.40 27.17 10.96
C GLU A 301 9.18 28.14 9.80
N ALA A 302 8.44 27.74 8.76
CA ALA A 302 8.10 28.61 7.64
C ALA A 302 7.22 29.77 8.10
N MET A 303 6.22 29.53 8.92
CA MET A 303 5.37 30.56 9.51
C MET A 303 6.17 31.50 10.42
N LYS A 304 7.05 30.97 11.27
CA LYS A 304 7.92 31.81 12.10
C LYS A 304 8.81 32.72 11.25
N LYS A 305 9.38 32.23 10.14
CA LYS A 305 10.17 33.03 9.21
C LYS A 305 9.33 34.10 8.48
N GLU A 306 8.09 33.80 8.15
CA GLU A 306 7.17 34.79 7.56
C GLU A 306 6.84 35.89 8.57
N VAL A 307 6.46 35.52 9.79
CA VAL A 307 6.19 36.50 10.88
C VAL A 307 7.40 37.39 11.14
N GLN A 308 8.60 36.79 11.19
CA GLN A 308 9.84 37.55 11.37
C GLN A 308 10.15 38.50 10.22
N LYS A 309 9.84 38.10 8.96
CA LYS A 309 9.92 39.00 7.80
C LYS A 309 8.91 40.15 7.90
N TRP A 310 7.70 39.88 8.34
CA TRP A 310 6.68 40.93 8.55
C TRP A 310 7.08 41.91 9.64
N GLN A 311 7.62 41.41 10.77
CA GLN A 311 8.11 42.23 11.89
C GLN A 311 9.29 43.12 11.49
N ASN A 312 10.13 42.64 10.56
CA ASN A 312 11.32 43.38 10.06
C ASN A 312 11.02 44.18 8.79
N SER A 313 9.78 44.26 8.32
CA SER A 313 9.39 45.01 7.15
C SER A 313 9.28 46.50 7.49
N PRO A 314 9.90 47.42 6.68
CA PRO A 314 9.84 48.87 6.93
C PRO A 314 8.43 49.44 7.00
N ASP A 315 7.46 48.81 6.33
CA ASP A 315 6.03 49.21 6.32
C ASP A 315 5.35 49.09 7.66
N MET A 316 5.85 48.28 8.57
CA MET A 316 5.30 48.15 9.92
C MET A 316 5.76 49.28 10.87
N MET A 317 6.91 49.90 10.58
CA MET A 317 7.40 51.04 11.38
C MET A 317 6.61 52.34 11.13
N THR A 318 5.86 52.41 10.03
CA THR A 318 5.05 53.59 9.64
C THR A 318 3.55 53.37 9.89
N SER A 319 3.12 52.23 10.46
CA SER A 319 1.72 51.98 10.70
C SER A 319 1.23 52.68 12.01
N PRO A 320 0.19 53.54 11.95
CA PRO A 320 -0.28 54.32 13.11
C PRO A 320 -0.90 53.51 14.26
N LEU A 321 -0.84 52.20 14.20
CA LEU A 321 -1.50 51.32 15.18
C LEU A 321 -0.61 50.86 16.35
N MET A 322 0.65 51.31 16.40
CA MET A 322 1.50 51.10 17.58
C MET A 322 1.56 52.38 18.45
N ILE A 323 0.48 52.67 19.16
CA ILE A 323 0.55 53.52 20.32
C ILE A 323 1.19 52.71 21.45
N PRO A 324 2.33 53.13 22.01
CA PRO A 324 2.88 52.46 23.19
C PRO A 324 1.88 52.58 24.33
N ARG A 325 1.34 51.50 24.79
CA ARG A 325 0.51 51.46 25.99
C ARG A 325 1.46 51.69 27.18
N THR A 326 1.36 52.85 27.76
CA THR A 326 1.94 53.18 29.07
C THR A 326 1.44 52.16 30.11
N GLU A 327 2.40 51.69 30.91
CA GLU A 327 2.15 50.81 32.06
C GLU A 327 1.09 51.41 32.99
N GLY A 328 0.04 50.72 33.27
CA GLY A 328 -0.96 51.02 34.28
C GLY A 328 -2.34 50.63 33.77
N ASP A 329 -2.70 49.37 33.98
CA ASP A 329 -3.97 48.88 34.49
C ASP A 329 -4.07 47.38 34.20
N ALA A 330 -3.87 46.62 35.28
CA ALA A 330 -4.16 45.20 35.33
C ALA A 330 -5.68 45.03 35.46
N GLU A 331 -6.35 44.60 34.39
CA GLU A 331 -7.64 43.94 34.51
C GLU A 331 -7.81 42.84 33.48
N VAL A 332 -8.34 41.75 33.97
CA VAL A 332 -8.63 40.49 33.36
C VAL A 332 -9.56 40.67 32.15
N GLY A 333 -9.06 40.42 30.95
CA GLY A 333 -9.86 40.33 29.74
C GLY A 333 -9.76 38.96 29.11
N HIS A 334 -10.81 38.18 29.19
CA HIS A 334 -10.99 36.96 28.40
C HIS A 334 -10.69 37.22 26.91
N ALA A 335 -9.61 36.63 26.41
CA ALA A 335 -9.31 36.63 25.02
C ALA A 335 -10.30 35.70 24.31
N VAL A 336 -11.26 36.30 23.61
CA VAL A 336 -12.04 35.63 22.58
C VAL A 336 -11.07 35.22 21.47
N LEU A 337 -10.89 33.94 21.32
CA LEU A 337 -10.15 33.35 20.21
C LEU A 337 -10.97 33.52 18.92
N ASP A 338 -10.70 34.58 18.21
CA ASP A 338 -11.29 34.84 16.90
C ASP A 338 -10.85 33.75 15.90
N GLY A 339 -11.83 33.29 15.10
CA GLY A 339 -11.77 32.13 14.24
C GLY A 339 -10.84 32.20 13.02
N ASP A 340 -10.00 33.22 12.89
CA ASP A 340 -9.15 33.42 11.68
C ASP A 340 -7.85 32.62 11.67
N THR A 341 -7.40 32.10 12.82
CA THR A 341 -6.21 31.21 12.84
C THR A 341 -6.47 29.81 12.31
N ALA A 342 -7.74 29.40 12.20
CA ALA A 342 -8.12 28.12 11.57
C ALA A 342 -7.95 28.12 10.05
N HIS A 343 -7.98 29.27 9.39
CA HIS A 343 -7.87 29.40 7.94
C HIS A 343 -6.46 29.17 7.39
N SER A 344 -5.42 29.52 8.15
CA SER A 344 -4.03 29.30 7.73
C SER A 344 -3.63 27.82 7.75
N ARG A 345 -4.21 27.03 8.67
CA ARG A 345 -3.95 25.57 8.79
C ARG A 345 -4.49 24.78 7.59
N SER A 346 -5.58 25.22 6.98
CA SER A 346 -6.21 24.52 5.86
C SER A 346 -5.40 24.64 4.56
N ARG A 347 -4.69 25.74 4.33
CA ARG A 347 -3.91 25.97 3.10
C ARG A 347 -2.69 25.05 2.98
N SER A 348 -2.16 24.57 4.09
CA SER A 348 -0.96 23.77 4.12
C SER A 348 -1.24 22.31 3.80
N VAL A 349 -2.45 21.82 4.08
CA VAL A 349 -2.88 20.46 3.77
C VAL A 349 -3.08 20.24 2.27
N ASP A 350 -3.49 21.29 1.51
CA ASP A 350 -3.70 21.20 0.07
C ASP A 350 -2.40 21.11 -0.75
N LYS A 351 -1.27 21.51 -0.18
CA LYS A 351 0.07 21.36 -0.78
C LYS A 351 0.71 20.02 -0.45
N ILE A 352 0.00 19.13 0.24
CA ILE A 352 0.44 17.76 0.40
C ILE A 352 0.32 17.10 -0.97
N PRO A 353 1.42 16.80 -1.69
CA PRO A 353 1.33 15.80 -2.72
C PRO A 353 0.72 14.60 -2.02
N LEU A 354 -0.48 14.21 -2.40
CA LEU A 354 -1.06 12.97 -1.96
C LEU A 354 0.06 11.95 -2.09
N LEU A 355 0.47 11.33 -1.01
CA LEU A 355 1.52 10.30 -0.96
C LEU A 355 1.11 9.04 -1.73
N THR A 356 0.19 9.19 -2.63
CA THR A 356 -0.20 8.29 -3.69
C THR A 356 0.87 8.10 -4.75
N ASP A 357 1.87 8.96 -4.80
CA ASP A 357 3.00 8.80 -5.72
C ASP A 357 3.93 7.65 -5.30
N MET A 358 3.67 7.05 -4.13
CA MET A 358 4.43 5.92 -3.59
C MET A 358 3.53 4.68 -3.40
N ALA A 359 2.70 4.40 -4.36
CA ALA A 359 2.04 3.10 -4.46
C ALA A 359 3.07 2.05 -4.90
N GLY A 360 3.98 1.74 -4.07
CA GLY A 360 5.07 0.82 -4.32
C GLY A 360 6.32 1.29 -3.58
N GLY A 361 6.44 0.89 -2.32
CA GLY A 361 7.70 0.88 -1.61
C GLY A 361 8.21 2.21 -1.09
N GLY A 362 7.87 2.48 0.13
CA GLY A 362 8.65 3.38 0.94
C GLY A 362 10.00 2.76 1.25
N THR A 363 11.02 3.17 0.59
CA THR A 363 12.35 3.14 1.17
C THR A 363 12.73 4.58 1.41
N GLY A 364 12.64 4.99 2.67
CA GLY A 364 13.24 6.23 3.07
C GLY A 364 14.75 6.14 2.86
N ILE A 365 15.23 6.74 1.80
CA ILE A 365 16.53 7.38 1.72
C ILE A 365 16.26 8.70 1.01
N ASP A 366 16.56 9.75 1.72
CA ASP A 366 16.24 11.16 1.52
C ASP A 366 16.89 11.82 0.27
N GLY A 367 17.13 11.05 -0.79
CA GLY A 367 17.82 11.53 -2.01
C GLY A 367 16.98 11.53 -3.30
N GLY A 368 15.91 10.73 -3.37
CA GLY A 368 15.21 10.49 -4.63
C GLY A 368 14.08 11.46 -4.98
N ALA A 369 13.47 12.09 -3.98
CA ALA A 369 12.33 12.97 -4.20
C ALA A 369 12.71 14.35 -4.76
N ARG A 370 13.95 14.80 -4.55
CA ARG A 370 14.43 16.09 -5.09
C ARG A 370 14.74 16.01 -6.58
N ASP A 371 15.21 14.87 -7.06
CA ASP A 371 15.60 14.72 -8.46
C ASP A 371 14.42 14.59 -9.40
N VAL A 372 13.33 13.93 -8.97
CA VAL A 372 12.10 13.80 -9.80
C VAL A 372 11.41 15.15 -10.00
N ALA A 373 11.45 16.02 -9.00
CA ALA A 373 10.93 17.38 -9.13
C ALA A 373 11.79 18.28 -10.02
N ARG A 374 13.09 18.00 -10.12
CA ARG A 374 14.03 18.75 -10.94
C ARG A 374 13.95 18.33 -12.41
N GLU A 375 13.77 17.05 -12.70
CA GLU A 375 13.59 16.56 -14.08
C GLU A 375 12.25 17.01 -14.71
N ARG A 376 11.18 17.19 -13.93
CA ARG A 376 9.91 17.75 -14.45
C ARG A 376 9.99 19.23 -14.86
N LYS A 377 10.99 19.99 -14.36
CA LYS A 377 11.17 21.40 -14.72
C LYS A 377 12.01 21.62 -15.99
N ILE A 378 12.72 20.61 -16.47
CA ILE A 378 13.62 20.72 -17.63
C ILE A 378 12.92 20.29 -18.95
N GLY A 379 11.72 19.69 -18.88
CA GLY A 379 11.00 19.12 -20.03
C GLY A 379 10.02 20.04 -20.77
N TYR A 380 9.96 21.34 -20.50
CA TYR A 380 9.11 22.27 -21.24
C TYR A 380 9.93 23.47 -21.71
N LEU A 381 10.58 23.35 -22.85
CA LEU A 381 10.89 24.46 -23.74
C LEU A 381 10.29 24.12 -25.11
N PRO A 382 9.50 25.03 -25.70
CA PRO A 382 8.86 24.81 -27.00
C PRO A 382 9.85 25.17 -28.12
N THR A 383 9.96 24.35 -29.10
CA THR A 383 10.17 24.72 -30.51
C THR A 383 9.24 23.89 -31.36
#